data_36014ec1c22cd3bfb2e0fbb3e1f4b363
#
_entry.id   36014ec1c22cd3bfb2e0fbb3e1f4b363
#
_cell.length_a   1.000
_cell.length_b   1.000
_cell.length_c   1.000
_cell.angle_alpha   90.00
_cell.angle_beta   90.00
_cell.angle_gamma   90.00
#
_symmetry.space_group_name_H-M   'P 1'
#
loop_
_entity.id
_entity.type
_entity.pdbx_description
1 polymer ?
#
loop_
_entity_poly.entity_id
_entity_poly.type
_entity_poly.pdbx_seq_one_letter_code
_entity_poly.pdbx_strand_id
1 'polypeptide(L)'
;LVGKPGVGKSSIVYKLTSDIVNQRCPEMFNDFIVLSLDVNNIISGTTLRGQAEERFQDLIELMKKHNNVILFIDEIHMIVGAGAVSHGEKQDLSNALKPILAGDDAIVIGATTDEEYAQTFGMEGALRRRFKTITVREPRTTEVYDMLKESIRQLEEFHGVRISKKMVEMIIFYSSCFNYNTSNPDRTKDLIDVSMVTARMSGKDRVDRESIMKNFGANFEEFRNMSEEMVRSTAYHEVGHFIVQRFSD
;
A
#
# COMPACT_ATOMS: atom_id res chain seq x y z
N LEU A 1 -5.49 -2.04 -8.88
CA LEU A 1 -5.26 -2.63 -7.58
C LEU A 1 -6.06 -1.86 -6.53
N VAL A 2 -6.96 -2.54 -5.82
CA VAL A 2 -7.82 -1.93 -4.81
C VAL A 2 -7.61 -2.66 -3.48
N GLY A 3 -7.45 -1.92 -2.38
CA GLY A 3 -7.28 -2.51 -1.05
C GLY A 3 -6.88 -1.48 0.00
N LYS A 4 -6.93 -1.85 1.27
CA LYS A 4 -6.65 -0.97 2.40
C LYS A 4 -5.27 -0.30 2.30
N PRO A 5 -5.06 0.85 2.96
CA PRO A 5 -3.73 1.44 3.08
C PRO A 5 -2.73 0.45 3.70
N GLY A 6 -1.51 0.40 3.17
CA GLY A 6 -0.43 -0.43 3.72
C GLY A 6 -0.47 -1.92 3.37
N VAL A 7 -1.42 -2.39 2.52
CA VAL A 7 -1.48 -3.83 2.11
C VAL A 7 -0.43 -4.22 1.07
N GLY A 8 0.33 -3.27 0.54
CA GLY A 8 1.41 -3.54 -0.42
C GLY A 8 1.02 -3.41 -1.89
N LYS A 9 0.01 -2.61 -2.25
CA LYS A 9 -0.40 -2.39 -3.66
C LYS A 9 0.77 -1.95 -4.54
N SER A 10 1.49 -0.90 -4.15
CA SER A 10 2.64 -0.39 -4.89
C SER A 10 3.82 -1.39 -4.89
N SER A 11 4.00 -2.15 -3.81
CA SER A 11 5.02 -3.20 -3.72
C SER A 11 4.82 -4.32 -4.73
N ILE A 12 3.56 -4.65 -5.09
CA ILE A 12 3.25 -5.62 -6.14
C ILE A 12 3.79 -5.13 -7.49
N VAL A 13 3.62 -3.84 -7.79
CA VAL A 13 4.11 -3.25 -9.05
C VAL A 13 5.63 -3.16 -9.05
N TYR A 14 6.26 -2.80 -7.93
CA TYR A 14 7.72 -2.81 -7.82
C TYR A 14 8.29 -4.22 -8.00
N LYS A 15 7.60 -5.24 -7.46
CA LYS A 15 8.00 -6.64 -7.67
C LYS A 15 7.85 -7.05 -9.12
N LEU A 16 6.75 -6.69 -9.79
CA LEU A 16 6.56 -6.91 -11.23
C LEU A 16 7.69 -6.25 -12.02
N THR A 17 8.04 -5.00 -11.74
CA THR A 17 9.15 -4.29 -12.38
C THR A 17 10.47 -5.03 -12.19
N SER A 18 10.75 -5.47 -10.96
CA SER A 18 11.94 -6.28 -10.66
C SER A 18 11.96 -7.60 -11.44
N ASP A 19 10.83 -8.26 -11.59
CA ASP A 19 10.73 -9.52 -12.31
C ASP A 19 10.91 -9.33 -13.82
N ILE A 20 10.41 -8.23 -14.39
CA ILE A 20 10.66 -7.84 -15.78
C ILE A 20 12.17 -7.62 -16.00
N VAL A 21 12.80 -6.77 -15.20
CA VAL A 21 14.24 -6.45 -15.31
C VAL A 21 15.12 -7.69 -15.18
N ASN A 22 14.75 -8.62 -14.28
CA ASN A 22 15.49 -9.85 -14.04
C ASN A 22 15.04 -11.02 -14.95
N GLN A 23 14.19 -10.77 -15.95
CA GLN A 23 13.66 -11.78 -16.88
C GLN A 23 13.01 -12.99 -16.17
N ARG A 24 12.28 -12.72 -15.09
CA ARG A 24 11.54 -13.72 -14.30
C ARG A 24 10.04 -13.72 -14.63
N CYS A 25 9.64 -13.02 -15.67
CA CYS A 25 8.29 -12.96 -16.20
C CYS A 25 8.20 -13.73 -17.55
N PRO A 26 6.99 -13.97 -18.08
CA PRO A 26 6.84 -14.51 -19.43
C PRO A 26 7.57 -13.66 -20.46
N GLU A 27 8.19 -14.30 -21.46
CA GLU A 27 9.07 -13.67 -22.46
C GLU A 27 8.45 -12.44 -23.13
N MET A 28 7.11 -12.44 -23.32
CA MET A 28 6.39 -11.32 -23.91
C MET A 28 6.53 -10.00 -23.12
N PHE A 29 6.98 -10.03 -21.86
CA PHE A 29 7.17 -8.85 -21.03
C PHE A 29 8.63 -8.44 -20.85
N ASN A 30 9.60 -9.18 -21.40
CA ASN A 30 11.03 -8.93 -21.16
C ASN A 30 11.50 -7.54 -21.60
N ASP A 31 10.85 -6.95 -22.61
CA ASP A 31 11.21 -5.63 -23.13
C ASP A 31 10.31 -4.51 -22.58
N PHE A 32 9.43 -4.83 -21.63
CA PHE A 32 8.53 -3.84 -21.07
C PHE A 32 9.22 -2.91 -20.09
N ILE A 33 8.82 -1.64 -20.13
CA ILE A 33 9.24 -0.58 -19.21
C ILE A 33 8.06 -0.21 -18.33
N VAL A 34 8.26 -0.18 -17.02
CA VAL A 34 7.25 0.31 -16.09
C VAL A 34 7.56 1.75 -15.73
N LEU A 35 6.67 2.66 -16.12
CA LEU A 35 6.74 4.07 -15.76
C LEU A 35 5.82 4.34 -14.56
N SER A 36 6.38 4.85 -13.48
CA SER A 36 5.59 5.28 -12.32
C SER A 36 5.23 6.76 -12.45
N LEU A 37 3.95 7.05 -12.42
CA LEU A 37 3.43 8.40 -12.50
C LEU A 37 3.08 8.90 -11.11
N ASP A 38 3.71 9.99 -10.70
CA ASP A 38 3.29 10.79 -9.55
C ASP A 38 2.33 11.88 -10.01
N VAL A 39 1.06 11.71 -9.68
CA VAL A 39 -0.02 12.65 -10.06
C VAL A 39 0.22 14.03 -9.47
N ASN A 40 0.78 14.11 -8.26
CA ASN A 40 1.09 15.39 -7.63
C ASN A 40 2.11 16.19 -8.42
N ASN A 41 3.11 15.54 -9.03
CA ASN A 41 4.11 16.19 -9.86
C ASN A 41 3.54 16.75 -11.18
N ILE A 42 2.48 16.15 -11.70
CA ILE A 42 1.79 16.69 -12.87
C ILE A 42 1.01 17.95 -12.51
N ILE A 43 0.33 17.92 -11.37
CA ILE A 43 -0.54 19.02 -10.92
C ILE A 43 0.29 20.17 -10.32
N SER A 44 1.38 19.87 -9.61
CA SER A 44 2.24 20.86 -8.98
C SER A 44 3.01 21.66 -10.02
N GLY A 45 3.04 22.97 -9.86
CA GLY A 45 3.74 23.90 -10.77
C GLY A 45 2.95 24.26 -12.02
N THR A 46 1.68 23.91 -12.11
CA THR A 46 0.78 24.41 -13.16
C THR A 46 -0.01 25.59 -12.61
N THR A 47 0.29 26.78 -13.10
CA THR A 47 -0.44 28.03 -12.75
C THR A 47 -1.62 28.30 -13.67
N LEU A 48 -1.68 27.63 -14.82
CA LEU A 48 -2.72 27.81 -15.84
C LEU A 48 -3.51 26.50 -16.02
N ARG A 49 -4.81 26.65 -16.11
CA ARG A 49 -5.76 25.59 -16.47
C ARG A 49 -5.36 24.99 -17.83
N GLY A 50 -5.18 23.68 -17.90
CA GLY A 50 -4.80 22.97 -19.13
C GLY A 50 -3.33 22.52 -19.22
N GLN A 51 -2.41 23.12 -18.48
CA GLN A 51 -1.00 22.68 -18.52
C GLN A 51 -0.81 21.25 -17.97
N ALA A 52 -1.57 20.85 -16.95
CA ALA A 52 -1.53 19.48 -16.43
C ALA A 52 -2.13 18.50 -17.42
N GLU A 53 -3.22 18.87 -18.10
CA GLU A 53 -3.84 18.06 -19.15
C GLU A 53 -2.88 17.90 -20.34
N GLU A 54 -2.21 18.96 -20.77
CA GLU A 54 -1.25 18.96 -21.85
C GLU A 54 -0.06 18.02 -21.53
N ARG A 55 0.55 18.18 -20.36
CA ARG A 55 1.65 17.29 -19.91
C ARG A 55 1.24 15.84 -19.85
N PHE A 56 0.01 15.59 -19.42
CA PHE A 56 -0.52 14.24 -19.34
C PHE A 56 -0.80 13.67 -20.74
N GLN A 57 -1.30 14.49 -21.65
CA GLN A 57 -1.48 14.11 -23.07
C GLN A 57 -0.16 13.81 -23.77
N ASP A 58 0.88 14.63 -23.55
CA ASP A 58 2.21 14.39 -24.07
C ASP A 58 2.77 13.05 -23.62
N LEU A 59 2.60 12.71 -22.32
CA LEU A 59 2.98 11.40 -21.80
C LEU A 59 2.24 10.26 -22.51
N ILE A 60 0.95 10.45 -22.74
CA ILE A 60 0.11 9.47 -23.45
C ILE A 60 0.58 9.27 -24.88
N GLU A 61 0.89 10.35 -25.59
CA GLU A 61 1.39 10.26 -26.96
C GLU A 61 2.75 9.56 -27.04
N LEU A 62 3.63 9.80 -26.07
CA LEU A 62 4.88 9.06 -25.95
C LEU A 62 4.64 7.56 -25.73
N MET A 63 3.70 7.21 -24.85
CA MET A 63 3.36 5.80 -24.59
C MET A 63 2.81 5.10 -25.84
N LYS A 64 1.95 5.77 -26.62
CA LYS A 64 1.40 5.21 -27.87
C LYS A 64 2.45 4.92 -28.93
N LYS A 65 3.59 5.62 -28.88
CA LYS A 65 4.72 5.35 -29.78
C LYS A 65 5.54 4.12 -29.38
N HIS A 66 5.34 3.64 -28.14
CA HIS A 66 6.09 2.54 -27.55
C HIS A 66 5.11 1.50 -26.98
N ASN A 67 4.88 0.40 -27.72
CA ASN A 67 3.92 -0.66 -27.35
C ASN A 67 4.33 -1.53 -26.16
N ASN A 68 5.49 -1.23 -25.55
CA ASN A 68 6.08 -1.99 -24.45
C ASN A 68 6.16 -1.16 -23.14
N VAL A 69 5.20 -0.26 -22.91
CA VAL A 69 5.16 0.58 -21.71
C VAL A 69 3.98 0.19 -20.84
N ILE A 70 4.24 -0.02 -19.56
CA ILE A 70 3.24 -0.14 -18.50
C ILE A 70 3.25 1.15 -17.69
N LEU A 71 2.13 1.86 -17.64
CA LEU A 71 1.97 3.03 -16.81
C LEU A 71 1.42 2.62 -15.44
N PHE A 72 2.19 2.85 -14.40
CA PHE A 72 1.73 2.71 -13.03
C PHE A 72 1.32 4.06 -12.46
N ILE A 73 0.07 4.15 -11.99
CA ILE A 73 -0.50 5.35 -11.37
C ILE A 73 -0.87 4.99 -9.93
N ASP A 74 -0.06 5.41 -8.98
CA ASP A 74 -0.44 5.33 -7.58
C ASP A 74 -1.47 6.42 -7.27
N GLU A 75 -2.40 6.15 -6.34
CA GLU A 75 -3.49 7.07 -5.99
C GLU A 75 -4.32 7.51 -7.23
N ILE A 76 -4.66 6.56 -8.11
CA ILE A 76 -5.34 6.85 -9.38
C ILE A 76 -6.68 7.59 -9.19
N HIS A 77 -7.28 7.53 -8.00
CA HIS A 77 -8.48 8.28 -7.64
C HIS A 77 -8.27 9.80 -7.75
N MET A 78 -7.04 10.29 -7.59
CA MET A 78 -6.73 11.72 -7.75
C MET A 78 -6.95 12.20 -9.18
N ILE A 79 -6.79 11.32 -10.17
CA ILE A 79 -7.08 11.63 -11.57
C ILE A 79 -8.58 11.56 -11.86
N VAL A 80 -9.25 10.54 -11.31
CA VAL A 80 -10.65 10.21 -11.62
C VAL A 80 -11.64 11.05 -10.83
N GLY A 81 -11.30 11.39 -9.58
CA GLY A 81 -12.19 12.11 -8.66
C GLY A 81 -12.14 13.63 -8.75
N ALA A 82 -11.29 14.18 -9.57
CA ALA A 82 -11.09 15.63 -9.63
C ALA A 82 -12.31 16.42 -10.15
N GLY A 83 -13.30 15.76 -10.74
CA GLY A 83 -14.50 16.40 -11.30
C GLY A 83 -15.74 16.44 -10.40
N ALA A 84 -15.77 15.71 -9.28
CA ALA A 84 -17.05 15.40 -8.60
C ALA A 84 -17.39 16.19 -7.34
N VAL A 85 -16.48 16.98 -6.73
CA VAL A 85 -16.77 17.67 -5.45
C VAL A 85 -16.42 19.15 -5.48
N SER A 86 -17.48 19.97 -5.43
CA SER A 86 -17.59 21.38 -5.04
C SER A 86 -16.69 22.44 -5.71
N HIS A 87 -17.35 23.41 -6.31
CA HIS A 87 -17.08 24.86 -6.50
C HIS A 87 -15.64 25.36 -6.26
N GLY A 88 -14.63 24.75 -6.89
CA GLY A 88 -13.25 25.23 -6.82
C GLY A 88 -12.32 24.28 -7.58
N GLU A 89 -12.05 24.61 -8.83
CA GLU A 89 -10.84 24.32 -9.61
C GLU A 89 -10.07 22.98 -9.35
N LYS A 90 -10.70 21.83 -9.49
CA LYS A 90 -9.98 20.58 -9.66
C LYS A 90 -9.95 20.17 -11.13
N GLN A 91 -8.75 19.99 -11.65
CA GLN A 91 -8.51 19.59 -13.04
C GLN A 91 -9.01 18.15 -13.25
N ASP A 92 -9.94 17.96 -14.17
CA ASP A 92 -10.46 16.64 -14.53
C ASP A 92 -9.52 15.98 -15.55
N LEU A 93 -8.51 15.27 -15.05
CA LEU A 93 -7.58 14.49 -15.88
C LEU A 93 -8.19 13.17 -16.36
N SER A 94 -9.42 12.83 -15.92
CA SER A 94 -10.08 11.59 -16.30
C SER A 94 -10.37 11.52 -17.80
N ASN A 95 -10.66 12.65 -18.42
CA ASN A 95 -10.89 12.74 -19.85
C ASN A 95 -9.65 12.43 -20.69
N ALA A 96 -8.45 12.75 -20.17
CA ALA A 96 -7.21 12.42 -20.82
C ALA A 96 -6.83 10.92 -20.71
N LEU A 97 -7.33 10.22 -19.68
CA LEU A 97 -7.19 8.76 -19.55
C LEU A 97 -8.08 7.97 -20.51
N LYS A 98 -9.27 8.49 -20.84
CA LYS A 98 -10.26 7.78 -21.65
C LYS A 98 -9.74 7.28 -23.01
N PRO A 99 -8.95 8.06 -23.78
CA PRO A 99 -8.39 7.59 -25.05
C PRO A 99 -7.39 6.44 -24.91
N ILE A 100 -6.58 6.40 -23.83
CA ILE A 100 -5.63 5.31 -23.58
C ILE A 100 -6.37 4.03 -23.24
N LEU A 101 -7.37 4.14 -22.37
CA LEU A 101 -8.18 3.01 -21.92
C LEU A 101 -9.17 2.52 -22.98
N ALA A 102 -9.33 3.25 -24.09
CA ALA A 102 -10.20 2.88 -25.20
C ALA A 102 -9.48 2.05 -26.28
N GLY A 103 -8.14 2.15 -26.35
CA GLY A 103 -7.28 1.42 -27.27
C GLY A 103 -6.58 0.26 -26.57
N ASP A 104 -6.01 -0.64 -27.38
CA ASP A 104 -5.17 -1.76 -26.91
C ASP A 104 -3.69 -1.36 -26.84
N ASP A 105 -3.40 -0.06 -27.00
CA ASP A 105 -2.05 0.44 -27.25
C ASP A 105 -1.22 0.69 -25.97
N ALA A 106 -1.84 0.61 -24.78
CA ALA A 106 -1.12 0.84 -23.54
C ALA A 106 -1.68 0.04 -22.35
N ILE A 107 -0.80 -0.43 -21.49
CA ILE A 107 -1.16 -1.11 -20.25
C ILE A 107 -1.11 -0.07 -19.12
N VAL A 108 -2.20 0.07 -18.38
CA VAL A 108 -2.30 0.97 -17.23
C VAL A 108 -2.60 0.15 -15.98
N ILE A 109 -1.79 0.34 -14.95
CA ILE A 109 -2.01 -0.22 -13.60
C ILE A 109 -2.31 0.95 -12.66
N GLY A 110 -3.50 1.00 -12.12
CA GLY A 110 -3.87 1.97 -11.08
C GLY A 110 -3.89 1.32 -9.70
N ALA A 111 -3.51 2.07 -8.67
CA ALA A 111 -3.67 1.68 -7.28
C ALA A 111 -4.51 2.72 -6.53
N THR A 112 -5.40 2.26 -5.64
CA THR A 112 -6.25 3.11 -4.80
C THR A 112 -6.77 2.32 -3.59
N THR A 113 -7.36 3.00 -2.62
CA THR A 113 -8.02 2.34 -1.48
C THR A 113 -9.45 1.90 -1.85
N ASP A 114 -10.04 1.03 -1.00
CA ASP A 114 -11.43 0.58 -1.19
C ASP A 114 -12.41 1.75 -1.10
N GLU A 115 -12.19 2.67 -0.17
CA GLU A 115 -13.05 3.84 0.06
C GLU A 115 -13.00 4.82 -1.11
N GLU A 116 -11.80 5.16 -1.56
CA GLU A 116 -11.56 6.06 -2.69
C GLU A 116 -12.07 5.45 -4.01
N TYR A 117 -11.89 4.13 -4.19
CA TYR A 117 -12.45 3.42 -5.34
C TYR A 117 -13.98 3.52 -5.38
N ALA A 118 -14.65 3.32 -4.24
CA ALA A 118 -16.10 3.42 -4.16
C ALA A 118 -16.61 4.84 -4.46
N GLN A 119 -15.89 5.85 -3.99
CA GLN A 119 -16.26 7.27 -4.17
C GLN A 119 -16.02 7.77 -5.60
N THR A 120 -15.01 7.26 -6.30
CA THR A 120 -14.60 7.74 -7.62
C THR A 120 -15.09 6.83 -8.74
N PHE A 121 -14.56 5.63 -8.82
CA PHE A 121 -14.90 4.67 -9.87
C PHE A 121 -16.33 4.11 -9.77
N GLY A 122 -16.90 4.14 -8.55
CA GLY A 122 -18.30 3.76 -8.33
C GLY A 122 -19.27 4.65 -9.10
N MET A 123 -18.93 5.93 -9.31
CA MET A 123 -19.75 6.93 -10.00
C MET A 123 -19.45 7.01 -11.50
N GLU A 124 -18.24 6.65 -11.95
CA GLU A 124 -17.81 6.72 -13.36
C GLU A 124 -17.90 5.36 -14.06
N GLY A 125 -19.09 4.97 -14.47
CA GLY A 125 -19.34 3.69 -15.15
C GLY A 125 -18.54 3.47 -16.43
N ALA A 126 -18.07 4.53 -17.10
CA ALA A 126 -17.26 4.44 -18.33
C ALA A 126 -15.84 3.93 -18.05
N LEU A 127 -15.20 4.42 -16.97
CA LEU A 127 -13.87 3.98 -16.55
C LEU A 127 -13.91 2.60 -15.91
N ARG A 128 -14.93 2.35 -15.05
CA ARG A 128 -15.11 1.05 -14.40
C ARG A 128 -15.17 -0.13 -15.37
N ARG A 129 -15.75 0.05 -16.55
CA ARG A 129 -15.85 -1.02 -17.58
C ARG A 129 -14.51 -1.33 -18.25
N ARG A 130 -13.55 -0.40 -18.19
CA ARG A 130 -12.24 -0.50 -18.85
C ARG A 130 -11.14 -1.00 -17.93
N PHE A 131 -11.34 -0.91 -16.60
CA PHE A 131 -10.42 -1.44 -15.62
C PHE A 131 -10.90 -2.79 -15.09
N LYS A 132 -10.01 -3.78 -15.11
CA LYS A 132 -10.20 -5.00 -14.35
C LYS A 132 -9.74 -4.79 -12.92
N THR A 133 -10.68 -4.84 -11.97
CA THR A 133 -10.37 -4.65 -10.56
C THR A 133 -9.74 -5.91 -9.96
N ILE A 134 -8.59 -5.73 -9.31
CA ILE A 134 -7.90 -6.77 -8.54
C ILE A 134 -7.86 -6.31 -7.09
N THR A 135 -8.54 -7.02 -6.22
CA THR A 135 -8.55 -6.72 -4.77
C THR A 135 -7.31 -7.28 -4.10
N VAL A 136 -6.56 -6.39 -3.45
CA VAL A 136 -5.39 -6.75 -2.65
C VAL A 136 -5.82 -6.84 -1.19
N ARG A 137 -5.85 -8.05 -0.66
CA ARG A 137 -6.26 -8.31 0.72
C ARG A 137 -5.08 -8.17 1.67
N GLU A 138 -5.37 -7.84 2.91
CA GLU A 138 -4.37 -7.89 3.97
C GLU A 138 -3.82 -9.32 4.11
N PRO A 139 -2.48 -9.51 4.16
CA PRO A 139 -1.88 -10.83 4.30
C PRO A 139 -2.23 -11.45 5.64
N ARG A 140 -2.24 -12.77 5.68
CA ARG A 140 -2.38 -13.52 6.94
C ARG A 140 -1.17 -13.24 7.84
N THR A 141 -1.36 -13.25 9.14
CA THR A 141 -0.28 -13.03 10.12
C THR A 141 0.92 -13.96 9.92
N THR A 142 0.67 -15.18 9.44
CA THR A 142 1.69 -16.18 9.11
C THR A 142 2.54 -15.82 7.90
N GLU A 143 2.05 -14.99 7.00
CA GLU A 143 2.71 -14.58 5.75
C GLU A 143 3.54 -13.29 5.93
N VAL A 144 3.15 -12.45 6.90
CA VAL A 144 3.74 -11.11 7.11
C VAL A 144 5.25 -11.18 7.33
N TYR A 145 5.74 -12.14 8.14
CA TYR A 145 7.17 -12.29 8.38
C TYR A 145 7.94 -12.57 7.09
N ASP A 146 7.44 -13.48 6.26
CA ASP A 146 8.12 -13.85 5.01
C ASP A 146 8.11 -12.69 4.00
N MET A 147 7.06 -11.90 3.97
CA MET A 147 6.97 -10.69 3.14
C MET A 147 7.96 -9.61 3.59
N LEU A 148 8.26 -9.51 4.88
CA LEU A 148 9.12 -8.47 5.43
C LEU A 148 10.60 -8.84 5.53
N LYS A 149 11.02 -10.07 5.22
CA LYS A 149 12.41 -10.53 5.39
C LYS A 149 13.46 -9.59 4.81
N GLU A 150 13.24 -9.13 3.58
CA GLU A 150 14.19 -8.23 2.93
C GLU A 150 14.17 -6.83 3.54
N SER A 151 12.99 -6.31 3.87
CA SER A 151 12.85 -5.02 4.56
C SER A 151 13.47 -5.06 5.95
N ILE A 152 13.32 -6.17 6.68
CA ILE A 152 13.96 -6.36 7.99
C ILE A 152 15.48 -6.30 7.86
N ARG A 153 16.05 -6.96 6.86
CA ARG A 153 17.50 -6.93 6.62
C ARG A 153 18.00 -5.50 6.35
N GLN A 154 17.28 -4.76 5.51
CA GLN A 154 17.61 -3.36 5.21
C GLN A 154 17.52 -2.47 6.46
N LEU A 155 16.50 -2.67 7.30
CA LEU A 155 16.35 -1.95 8.57
C LEU A 155 17.47 -2.32 9.57
N GLU A 156 17.86 -3.60 9.64
CA GLU A 156 18.98 -4.04 10.48
C GLU A 156 20.31 -3.38 10.06
N GLU A 157 20.55 -3.30 8.75
CA GLU A 157 21.73 -2.64 8.20
C GLU A 157 21.72 -1.13 8.48
N PHE A 158 20.57 -0.48 8.29
CA PHE A 158 20.40 0.95 8.50
C PHE A 158 20.57 1.36 9.97
N HIS A 159 19.90 0.65 10.89
CA HIS A 159 19.95 0.98 12.32
C HIS A 159 21.16 0.39 13.05
N GLY A 160 21.83 -0.61 12.48
CA GLY A 160 22.87 -1.39 13.16
C GLY A 160 22.33 -2.18 14.35
N VAL A 161 21.04 -2.54 14.33
CA VAL A 161 20.34 -3.26 15.41
C VAL A 161 19.72 -4.53 14.81
N ARG A 162 19.87 -5.66 15.48
CA ARG A 162 19.33 -6.95 15.05
C ARG A 162 17.96 -7.21 15.69
N ILE A 163 17.08 -7.89 14.93
CA ILE A 163 15.80 -8.36 15.44
C ILE A 163 15.64 -9.88 15.19
N SER A 164 15.23 -10.62 16.21
CA SER A 164 14.96 -12.05 16.04
C SER A 164 13.57 -12.29 15.46
N LYS A 165 13.40 -13.41 14.75
CA LYS A 165 12.08 -13.83 14.24
C LYS A 165 11.01 -13.83 15.33
N LYS A 166 11.35 -14.29 16.55
CA LYS A 166 10.44 -14.29 17.70
C LYS A 166 9.96 -12.88 18.07
N MET A 167 10.83 -11.87 17.98
CA MET A 167 10.45 -10.48 18.25
C MET A 167 9.56 -9.92 17.15
N VAL A 168 9.82 -10.25 15.89
CA VAL A 168 8.94 -9.88 14.78
C VAL A 168 7.55 -10.52 14.92
N GLU A 169 7.48 -11.82 15.23
CA GLU A 169 6.21 -12.51 15.49
C GLU A 169 5.45 -11.87 16.66
N MET A 170 6.16 -11.43 17.69
CA MET A 170 5.57 -10.70 18.82
C MET A 170 5.00 -9.35 18.37
N ILE A 171 5.69 -8.59 17.51
CA ILE A 171 5.19 -7.33 16.95
C ILE A 171 3.93 -7.61 16.11
N ILE A 172 3.95 -8.63 15.24
CA ILE A 172 2.79 -9.01 14.43
C ILE A 172 1.58 -9.31 15.32
N PHE A 173 1.77 -10.10 16.37
CA PHE A 173 0.71 -10.44 17.31
C PHE A 173 0.16 -9.19 18.00
N TYR A 174 0.99 -8.38 18.62
CA TYR A 174 0.51 -7.17 19.31
C TYR A 174 -0.12 -6.17 18.35
N SER A 175 0.43 -6.00 17.16
CA SER A 175 -0.14 -5.11 16.15
C SER A 175 -1.55 -5.52 15.71
N SER A 176 -1.89 -6.80 15.79
CA SER A 176 -3.23 -7.28 15.47
C SER A 176 -4.24 -7.08 16.61
N CYS A 177 -3.76 -6.88 17.84
CA CYS A 177 -4.62 -6.63 19.00
C CYS A 177 -5.09 -5.17 19.13
N PHE A 178 -4.51 -4.25 18.37
CA PHE A 178 -4.84 -2.84 18.45
C PHE A 178 -5.38 -2.33 17.11
N ASN A 179 -6.30 -1.36 17.18
CA ASN A 179 -6.84 -0.73 15.99
C ASN A 179 -5.83 0.27 15.41
N TYR A 180 -5.28 -0.05 14.25
CA TYR A 180 -4.43 0.82 13.48
C TYR A 180 -5.11 1.25 12.19
N ASN A 181 -4.81 2.46 11.72
CA ASN A 181 -5.32 2.97 10.45
C ASN A 181 -4.62 2.35 9.23
N THR A 182 -3.54 1.60 9.46
CA THR A 182 -2.75 0.93 8.42
C THR A 182 -2.86 -0.59 8.53
N SER A 183 -2.69 -1.28 7.42
CA SER A 183 -2.75 -2.74 7.35
C SER A 183 -1.35 -3.36 7.29
N ASN A 184 -1.27 -4.68 7.53
CA ASN A 184 -0.06 -5.43 7.24
C ASN A 184 0.19 -5.52 5.71
N PRO A 185 1.47 -5.55 5.28
CA PRO A 185 2.68 -5.64 6.08
C PRO A 185 3.23 -4.30 6.60
N ASP A 186 2.72 -3.16 6.14
CA ASP A 186 3.26 -1.82 6.39
C ASP A 186 3.24 -1.49 7.89
N ARG A 187 2.12 -1.73 8.55
CA ARG A 187 1.98 -1.59 10.00
C ARG A 187 3.08 -2.31 10.79
N THR A 188 3.34 -3.57 10.46
CA THR A 188 4.39 -4.34 11.14
C THR A 188 5.78 -3.80 10.82
N LYS A 189 6.03 -3.35 9.59
CA LYS A 189 7.29 -2.75 9.19
C LYS A 189 7.60 -1.49 10.00
N ASP A 190 6.63 -0.60 10.13
CA ASP A 190 6.77 0.63 10.92
C ASP A 190 7.04 0.33 12.39
N LEU A 191 6.34 -0.65 12.97
CA LEU A 191 6.57 -1.06 14.36
C LEU A 191 7.95 -1.70 14.58
N ILE A 192 8.48 -2.42 13.60
CA ILE A 192 9.85 -2.94 13.63
C ILE A 192 10.84 -1.78 13.61
N ASP A 193 10.66 -0.83 12.71
CA ASP A 193 11.52 0.34 12.56
C ASP A 193 11.60 1.14 13.88
N VAL A 194 10.46 1.52 14.44
CA VAL A 194 10.38 2.23 15.73
C VAL A 194 10.98 1.40 16.88
N SER A 195 10.81 0.07 16.86
CA SER A 195 11.40 -0.81 17.90
C SER A 195 12.92 -0.87 17.81
N MET A 196 13.49 -0.83 16.60
CA MET A 196 14.94 -0.74 16.38
C MET A 196 15.49 0.60 16.84
N VAL A 197 14.83 1.71 16.53
CA VAL A 197 15.18 3.04 17.04
C VAL A 197 15.19 3.05 18.57
N THR A 198 14.14 2.51 19.20
CA THR A 198 14.01 2.44 20.67
C THR A 198 15.15 1.62 21.30
N ALA A 199 15.50 0.49 20.69
CA ALA A 199 16.63 -0.33 21.14
C ALA A 199 17.95 0.43 21.01
N ARG A 200 18.19 1.10 19.87
CA ARG A 200 19.40 1.89 19.63
C ARG A 200 19.54 3.04 20.62
N MET A 201 18.47 3.78 20.88
CA MET A 201 18.46 4.87 21.85
C MET A 201 18.73 4.38 23.28
N SER A 202 18.41 3.12 23.57
CA SER A 202 18.70 2.46 24.85
C SER A 202 20.09 1.81 24.89
N GLY A 203 20.95 2.03 23.87
CA GLY A 203 22.31 1.49 23.79
C GLY A 203 22.35 -0.01 23.51
N LYS A 204 21.27 -0.61 23.01
CA LYS A 204 21.17 -2.04 22.69
C LYS A 204 21.51 -2.29 21.21
N ASP A 205 22.15 -3.41 20.92
CA ASP A 205 22.43 -3.89 19.55
C ASP A 205 21.34 -4.85 19.03
N ARG A 206 20.36 -5.14 19.87
CA ARG A 206 19.24 -6.05 19.55
C ARG A 206 17.92 -5.52 20.08
N VAL A 207 16.86 -5.74 19.29
CA VAL A 207 15.49 -5.50 19.74
C VAL A 207 15.11 -6.57 20.76
N ASP A 208 14.69 -6.12 21.94
CA ASP A 208 14.17 -6.94 23.00
C ASP A 208 12.69 -6.61 23.29
N ARG A 209 12.10 -7.39 24.21
CA ARG A 209 10.70 -7.19 24.58
C ARG A 209 10.42 -5.78 25.12
N GLU A 210 11.35 -5.21 25.90
CA GLU A 210 11.19 -3.88 26.49
C GLU A 210 11.12 -2.80 25.40
N SER A 211 11.99 -2.90 24.37
CA SER A 211 12.01 -1.98 23.23
C SER A 211 10.69 -2.00 22.45
N ILE A 212 10.09 -3.20 22.31
CA ILE A 212 8.79 -3.36 21.66
C ILE A 212 7.67 -2.77 22.54
N MET A 213 7.65 -3.12 23.84
CA MET A 213 6.59 -2.72 24.75
C MET A 213 6.51 -1.21 24.98
N LYS A 214 7.65 -0.49 24.92
CA LYS A 214 7.66 0.97 24.97
C LYS A 214 6.87 1.63 23.84
N ASN A 215 6.83 1.00 22.66
CA ASN A 215 6.10 1.53 21.50
C ASN A 215 4.58 1.27 21.59
N PHE A 216 4.19 0.31 22.40
CA PHE A 216 2.77 0.01 22.68
C PHE A 216 2.28 0.70 24.00
N GLY A 217 3.11 1.49 24.66
CA GLY A 217 2.91 1.95 26.03
C GLY A 217 1.56 2.63 26.29
N ALA A 218 1.14 3.56 25.42
CA ALA A 218 -0.15 4.24 25.59
C ALA A 218 -1.33 3.24 25.44
N ASN A 219 -1.27 2.35 24.49
CA ASN A 219 -2.28 1.32 24.25
C ASN A 219 -2.28 0.26 25.36
N PHE A 220 -1.11 0.00 25.97
CA PHE A 220 -0.99 -0.93 27.09
C PHE A 220 -1.54 -0.36 28.41
N GLU A 221 -1.43 0.94 28.64
CA GLU A 221 -2.06 1.59 29.80
C GLU A 221 -3.58 1.52 29.68
N GLU A 222 -4.11 1.71 28.49
CA GLU A 222 -5.54 1.56 28.21
C GLU A 222 -5.99 0.10 28.46
N PHE A 223 -5.22 -0.88 27.98
CA PHE A 223 -5.48 -2.30 28.22
C PHE A 223 -5.33 -2.69 29.71
N ARG A 224 -4.38 -2.11 30.41
CA ARG A 224 -4.16 -2.34 31.86
C ARG A 224 -5.27 -1.77 32.72
N ASN A 225 -5.95 -0.74 32.23
CA ASN A 225 -7.09 -0.11 32.91
C ASN A 225 -8.44 -0.74 32.53
N MET A 226 -8.47 -1.71 31.61
CA MET A 226 -9.67 -2.48 31.28
C MET A 226 -10.07 -3.36 32.47
N SER A 227 -11.37 -3.45 32.73
CA SER A 227 -11.89 -4.40 33.71
C SER A 227 -11.61 -5.85 33.27
N GLU A 228 -11.49 -6.77 34.21
CA GLU A 228 -11.22 -8.19 33.93
C GLU A 228 -12.28 -8.81 33.00
N GLU A 229 -13.52 -8.34 33.10
CA GLU A 229 -14.63 -8.73 32.23
C GLU A 229 -14.45 -8.22 30.79
N MET A 230 -13.96 -7.01 30.62
CA MET A 230 -13.69 -6.39 29.33
C MET A 230 -12.49 -7.07 28.64
N VAL A 231 -11.43 -7.41 29.39
CA VAL A 231 -10.28 -8.18 28.88
C VAL A 231 -10.73 -9.58 28.42
N ARG A 232 -11.56 -10.25 29.21
CA ARG A 232 -12.13 -11.56 28.82
C ARG A 232 -13.02 -11.46 27.57
N SER A 233 -13.89 -10.46 27.50
CA SER A 233 -14.77 -10.26 26.34
C SER A 233 -13.97 -10.01 25.07
N THR A 234 -12.92 -9.15 25.14
CA THR A 234 -12.02 -8.88 24.02
C THR A 234 -11.24 -10.15 23.62
N ALA A 235 -10.72 -10.90 24.60
CA ALA A 235 -10.01 -12.14 24.33
C ALA A 235 -10.91 -13.20 23.67
N TYR A 236 -12.16 -13.34 24.10
CA TYR A 236 -13.12 -14.24 23.46
C TYR A 236 -13.48 -13.79 22.05
N HIS A 237 -13.59 -12.50 21.81
CA HIS A 237 -13.87 -11.93 20.49
C HIS A 237 -12.72 -12.24 19.53
N GLU A 238 -11.48 -12.00 19.93
CA GLU A 238 -10.29 -12.27 19.13
C GLU A 238 -10.06 -13.77 18.88
N VAL A 239 -10.31 -14.61 19.90
CA VAL A 239 -10.29 -16.07 19.73
C VAL A 239 -11.40 -16.51 18.78
N GLY A 240 -12.57 -15.89 18.83
CA GLY A 240 -13.68 -16.13 17.91
C GLY A 240 -13.28 -15.81 16.47
N HIS A 241 -12.65 -14.67 16.21
CA HIS A 241 -12.12 -14.31 14.89
C HIS A 241 -11.05 -15.29 14.40
N PHE A 242 -10.13 -15.69 15.28
CA PHE A 242 -9.11 -16.69 14.96
C PHE A 242 -9.72 -18.05 14.58
N ILE A 243 -10.73 -18.51 15.32
CA ILE A 243 -11.42 -19.76 15.03
C ILE A 243 -12.17 -19.67 13.70
N VAL A 244 -12.94 -18.61 13.48
CA VAL A 244 -13.69 -18.41 12.23
C VAL A 244 -12.73 -18.34 11.04
N GLN A 245 -11.63 -17.60 11.13
CA GLN A 245 -10.62 -17.56 10.06
C GLN A 245 -10.00 -18.92 9.75
N ARG A 246 -9.85 -19.77 10.75
CA ARG A 246 -9.22 -21.09 10.57
C ARG A 246 -10.17 -22.13 9.98
N PHE A 247 -11.47 -21.98 10.15
CA PHE A 247 -12.49 -22.94 9.72
C PHE A 247 -13.38 -22.43 8.58
N SER A 248 -13.11 -21.23 8.03
CA SER A 248 -13.83 -20.66 6.89
C SER A 248 -13.08 -20.84 5.55
N ASP A 249 -11.99 -21.58 5.55
CA ASP A 249 -11.30 -22.13 4.37
C ASP A 249 -11.65 -23.62 4.26
#